data_3beb95e88e8f1d134a1374240fac9d14
#
_entry.id   3beb95e88e8f1d134a1374240fac9d14
#
_cell.length_a   1.000
_cell.length_b   1.000
_cell.length_c   1.000
_cell.angle_alpha   90.00
_cell.angle_beta   90.00
_cell.angle_gamma   90.00
#
_symmetry.space_group_name_H-M   'P 1'
#
loop_
_entity.id
_entity.type
_entity.pdbx_description
1 polymer ?
#
loop_
_entity_poly.entity_id
_entity_poly.type
_entity_poly.pdbx_seq_one_letter_code
_entity_poly.pdbx_strand_id
1 'polypeptide(L)'
;EIADRFGLIGLIAEEQTLTPYAVSVRGNYSFPEAGIRTGMAAFILQGRITIPEAGIALNLNSADPVDLSIDSIDSLCNQKSADALLKKISTALQGTEQESGLAPLIIGGENNYTRFLRPRLERLFSAVSARDDAAAIEAAGKIAGCGMGLTPSSDDLLSGYLLTLRLLLRQQGRAQG
;
A
#
# COMPACT_ATOMS: atom_id res chain seq x y z
N GLU A 1 3.64 -9.70 -13.43
CA GLU A 1 2.35 -8.97 -13.40
C GLU A 1 1.58 -9.26 -14.66
N ILE A 2 0.28 -9.49 -14.53
CA ILE A 2 -0.64 -9.68 -15.64
C ILE A 2 -1.52 -8.43 -15.70
N ALA A 3 -1.47 -7.74 -16.83
CA ALA A 3 -2.24 -6.51 -17.03
C ALA A 3 -3.33 -6.75 -18.09
N ASP A 4 -4.52 -6.27 -17.81
CA ASP A 4 -5.61 -6.18 -18.77
C ASP A 4 -6.35 -4.83 -18.61
N ARG A 5 -7.41 -4.63 -19.38
CA ARG A 5 -8.25 -3.44 -19.28
C ARG A 5 -8.99 -3.30 -17.92
N PHE A 6 -8.97 -4.31 -17.08
CA PHE A 6 -9.64 -4.35 -15.78
C PHE A 6 -8.69 -4.19 -14.60
N GLY A 7 -7.38 -4.23 -14.82
CA GLY A 7 -6.40 -4.02 -13.77
C GLY A 7 -5.15 -4.89 -13.90
N LEU A 8 -4.38 -4.90 -12.83
CA LEU A 8 -3.14 -5.65 -12.66
C LEU A 8 -3.37 -6.81 -11.70
N ILE A 9 -2.91 -8.01 -12.07
CA ILE A 9 -2.84 -9.16 -11.16
C ILE A 9 -1.37 -9.50 -10.97
N GLY A 10 -0.92 -9.52 -9.72
CA GLY A 10 0.42 -9.93 -9.35
C GLY A 10 0.51 -11.45 -9.21
N LEU A 11 1.53 -12.07 -9.81
CA LEU A 11 1.96 -13.41 -9.45
C LEU A 11 3.18 -13.27 -8.54
N ILE A 12 3.10 -13.82 -7.34
CA ILE A 12 4.16 -13.71 -6.33
C ILE A 12 4.58 -15.10 -5.85
N ALA A 13 5.87 -15.23 -5.51
CA ALA A 13 6.39 -16.45 -4.88
C ALA A 13 5.86 -16.57 -3.44
N GLU A 14 5.75 -17.80 -2.94
CA GLU A 14 5.17 -18.11 -1.63
C GLU A 14 5.81 -17.36 -0.46
N GLU A 15 7.10 -17.07 -0.55
CA GLU A 15 7.86 -16.38 0.51
C GLU A 15 7.64 -14.86 0.55
N GLN A 16 6.91 -14.31 -0.42
CA GLN A 16 6.69 -12.86 -0.50
C GLN A 16 5.38 -12.46 0.15
N THR A 17 5.31 -11.23 0.62
CA THR A 17 4.09 -10.67 1.21
C THR A 17 2.98 -10.60 0.17
N LEU A 18 1.85 -11.23 0.48
CA LEU A 18 0.66 -11.18 -0.36
C LEU A 18 0.08 -9.76 -0.37
N THR A 19 -0.13 -9.24 -1.57
CA THR A 19 -0.79 -7.95 -1.80
C THR A 19 -2.21 -8.15 -2.32
N PRO A 20 -3.11 -7.16 -2.19
CA PRO A 20 -4.39 -7.17 -2.89
C PRO A 20 -4.15 -7.37 -4.39
N TYR A 21 -5.07 -8.08 -5.05
CA TYR A 21 -4.95 -8.41 -6.49
C TYR A 21 -3.72 -9.25 -6.84
N ALA A 22 -3.23 -10.08 -5.92
CA ALA A 22 -2.14 -11.00 -6.17
C ALA A 22 -2.56 -12.46 -5.96
N VAL A 23 -1.85 -13.34 -6.64
CA VAL A 23 -1.92 -14.79 -6.48
C VAL A 23 -0.56 -15.26 -6.03
N SER A 24 -0.49 -15.85 -4.83
CA SER A 24 0.72 -16.50 -4.34
C SER A 24 0.82 -17.90 -4.95
N VAL A 25 1.94 -18.18 -5.58
CA VAL A 25 2.22 -19.49 -6.20
C VAL A 25 3.07 -20.29 -5.23
N ARG A 26 2.54 -21.41 -4.74
CA ARG A 26 3.26 -22.30 -3.82
C ARG A 26 4.42 -23.00 -4.51
N GLY A 27 5.53 -23.11 -3.78
CA GLY A 27 6.75 -23.77 -4.22
C GLY A 27 7.87 -22.79 -4.52
N ASN A 28 9.07 -23.33 -4.65
CA ASN A 28 10.28 -22.53 -4.96
C ASN A 28 10.27 -22.15 -6.45
N TYR A 29 9.48 -21.15 -6.81
CA TYR A 29 9.30 -20.68 -8.17
C TYR A 29 10.12 -19.43 -8.45
N SER A 30 11.05 -19.55 -9.39
CA SER A 30 11.66 -18.40 -10.05
C SER A 30 10.93 -18.16 -11.39
N PHE A 31 10.13 -17.11 -11.48
CA PHE A 31 9.39 -16.80 -12.71
C PHE A 31 10.29 -16.62 -13.95
N PRO A 32 11.48 -15.98 -13.84
CA PRO A 32 12.43 -15.95 -14.95
C PRO A 32 12.92 -17.34 -15.37
N GLU A 33 13.22 -18.24 -14.42
CA GLU A 33 13.64 -19.61 -14.71
C GLU A 33 12.51 -20.46 -15.30
N ALA A 34 11.26 -20.16 -14.94
CA ALA A 34 10.06 -20.73 -15.55
C ALA A 34 9.80 -20.21 -16.97
N GLY A 35 10.69 -19.36 -17.50
CA GLY A 35 10.63 -18.87 -18.88
C GLY A 35 9.64 -17.72 -19.10
N ILE A 36 9.08 -17.12 -18.04
CA ILE A 36 8.17 -15.97 -18.17
C ILE A 36 8.99 -14.73 -18.57
N ARG A 37 8.53 -14.06 -19.63
CA ARG A 37 9.14 -12.83 -20.16
C ARG A 37 8.09 -11.77 -20.40
N THR A 38 8.53 -10.53 -20.36
CA THR A 38 7.68 -9.37 -20.71
C THR A 38 7.12 -9.52 -22.12
N GLY A 39 5.83 -9.24 -22.28
CA GLY A 39 5.13 -9.28 -23.56
C GLY A 39 4.49 -10.62 -23.90
N MET A 40 4.69 -11.67 -23.10
CA MET A 40 3.95 -12.92 -23.28
C MET A 40 2.46 -12.72 -23.01
N ALA A 41 1.62 -13.37 -23.80
CA ALA A 41 0.18 -13.36 -23.59
C ALA A 41 -0.20 -14.23 -22.39
N ALA A 42 -1.03 -13.67 -21.50
CA ALA A 42 -1.64 -14.39 -20.40
C ALA A 42 -3.16 -14.40 -20.56
N PHE A 43 -3.78 -15.53 -20.27
CA PHE A 43 -5.23 -15.70 -20.39
C PHE A 43 -5.80 -16.09 -19.03
N ILE A 44 -6.90 -15.44 -18.65
CA ILE A 44 -7.67 -15.78 -17.45
C ILE A 44 -9.02 -16.29 -17.91
N LEU A 45 -9.23 -17.58 -17.82
CA LEU A 45 -10.47 -18.21 -18.26
C LEU A 45 -10.87 -19.35 -17.32
N GLN A 46 -12.13 -19.39 -16.93
CA GLN A 46 -12.72 -20.46 -16.11
C GLN A 46 -11.91 -20.80 -14.85
N GLY A 47 -11.43 -19.75 -14.14
CA GLY A 47 -10.64 -19.93 -12.92
C GLY A 47 -9.23 -20.46 -13.16
N ARG A 48 -8.67 -20.25 -14.36
CA ARG A 48 -7.28 -20.58 -14.68
C ARG A 48 -6.55 -19.38 -15.24
N ILE A 49 -5.30 -19.23 -14.82
CA ILE A 49 -4.33 -18.33 -15.46
C ILE A 49 -3.41 -19.20 -16.31
N THR A 50 -3.33 -18.92 -17.60
CA THR A 50 -2.45 -19.66 -18.52
C THR A 50 -1.50 -18.69 -19.23
N ILE A 51 -0.23 -19.08 -19.33
CA ILE A 51 0.80 -18.42 -20.13
C ILE A 51 1.34 -19.47 -21.09
N PRO A 52 0.73 -19.63 -22.27
CA PRO A 52 1.02 -20.76 -23.16
C PRO A 52 2.48 -20.80 -23.60
N GLU A 53 3.07 -19.65 -23.89
CA GLU A 53 4.47 -19.55 -24.34
C GLU A 53 5.48 -20.02 -23.28
N ALA A 54 5.14 -19.90 -21.99
CA ALA A 54 5.92 -20.41 -20.87
C ALA A 54 5.48 -21.80 -20.39
N GLY A 55 4.43 -22.40 -21.01
CA GLY A 55 3.90 -23.69 -20.60
C GLY A 55 3.25 -23.68 -19.20
N ILE A 56 2.85 -22.51 -18.71
CA ILE A 56 2.33 -22.34 -17.34
C ILE A 56 0.81 -22.37 -17.33
N ALA A 57 0.24 -23.12 -16.38
CA ALA A 57 -1.18 -23.14 -16.09
C ALA A 57 -1.40 -23.17 -14.57
N LEU A 58 -1.97 -22.11 -14.01
CA LEU A 58 -2.31 -21.99 -12.59
C LEU A 58 -3.82 -22.19 -12.43
N ASN A 59 -4.22 -23.07 -11.52
CA ASN A 59 -5.63 -23.33 -11.23
C ASN A 59 -6.08 -22.52 -10.01
N LEU A 60 -6.91 -21.50 -10.24
CA LEU A 60 -7.44 -20.66 -9.17
C LEU A 60 -8.62 -21.30 -8.43
N ASN A 61 -9.28 -22.30 -9.02
CA ASN A 61 -10.41 -22.97 -8.37
C ASN A 61 -9.99 -23.79 -7.14
N SER A 62 -8.72 -24.14 -7.04
CA SER A 62 -8.12 -24.82 -5.89
C SER A 62 -7.27 -23.88 -5.01
N ALA A 63 -7.32 -22.58 -5.28
CA ALA A 63 -6.60 -21.62 -4.46
C ALA A 63 -7.32 -21.38 -3.12
N ASP A 64 -6.56 -21.24 -2.06
CA ASP A 64 -7.08 -20.83 -0.76
C ASP A 64 -7.30 -19.31 -0.77
N PRO A 65 -8.52 -18.79 -0.61
CA PRO A 65 -8.75 -17.37 -0.50
C PRO A 65 -8.13 -16.85 0.80
N VAL A 66 -7.40 -15.74 0.70
CA VAL A 66 -6.85 -15.05 1.86
C VAL A 66 -7.69 -13.82 2.14
N ASP A 67 -8.25 -13.75 3.35
CA ASP A 67 -8.97 -12.57 3.81
C ASP A 67 -7.95 -11.50 4.24
N LEU A 68 -7.90 -10.42 3.46
CA LEU A 68 -7.10 -9.23 3.75
C LEU A 68 -7.94 -8.10 4.38
N SER A 69 -9.16 -8.39 4.82
CA SER A 69 -9.99 -7.40 5.50
C SER A 69 -9.37 -7.00 6.83
N ILE A 70 -9.54 -5.75 7.18
CA ILE A 70 -9.21 -5.24 8.51
C ILE A 70 -10.51 -5.14 9.30
N ASP A 71 -10.74 -6.07 10.21
CA ASP A 71 -12.00 -6.19 10.94
C ASP A 71 -12.19 -5.05 11.93
N SER A 72 -11.12 -4.67 12.64
CA SER A 72 -11.18 -3.57 13.59
C SER A 72 -9.80 -2.95 13.85
N ILE A 73 -9.82 -1.68 14.22
CA ILE A 73 -8.65 -0.95 14.73
C ILE A 73 -8.86 -0.51 16.18
N ASP A 74 -9.73 -1.19 16.92
CA ASP A 74 -10.13 -0.83 18.30
C ASP A 74 -8.93 -0.60 19.22
N SER A 75 -7.89 -1.42 19.06
CA SER A 75 -6.65 -1.28 19.82
C SER A 75 -5.89 0.02 19.52
N LEU A 76 -6.08 0.60 18.33
CA LEU A 76 -5.42 1.85 17.92
C LEU A 76 -6.22 3.08 18.30
N CYS A 77 -7.49 2.93 18.69
CA CYS A 77 -8.38 4.04 19.00
C CYS A 77 -8.15 4.65 20.38
N ASN A 78 -7.29 4.07 21.22
CA ASN A 78 -6.92 4.70 22.47
C ASN A 78 -5.52 5.35 22.38
N GLN A 79 -5.39 6.53 22.96
CA GLN A 79 -4.16 7.34 22.89
C GLN A 79 -2.92 6.58 23.38
N LYS A 80 -3.03 5.79 24.45
CA LYS A 80 -1.90 5.03 25.00
C LYS A 80 -1.36 4.00 24.03
N SER A 81 -2.24 3.31 23.30
CA SER A 81 -1.84 2.33 22.29
C SER A 81 -1.22 3.00 21.08
N ALA A 82 -1.75 4.14 20.64
CA ALA A 82 -1.20 4.94 19.56
C ALA A 82 0.20 5.45 19.91
N ASP A 83 0.39 6.01 21.11
CA ASP A 83 1.69 6.50 21.60
C ASP A 83 2.72 5.37 21.72
N ALA A 84 2.30 4.20 22.21
CA ALA A 84 3.17 3.02 22.30
C ALA A 84 3.60 2.51 20.91
N LEU A 85 2.69 2.51 19.93
CA LEU A 85 2.98 2.14 18.56
C LEU A 85 3.94 3.16 17.91
N LEU A 86 3.67 4.44 18.04
CA LEU A 86 4.55 5.50 17.52
C LEU A 86 5.95 5.40 18.10
N LYS A 87 6.08 5.10 19.40
CA LYS A 87 7.38 4.90 20.03
C LYS A 87 8.12 3.69 19.43
N LYS A 88 7.44 2.56 19.22
CA LYS A 88 8.04 1.38 18.57
C LYS A 88 8.49 1.69 17.15
N ILE A 89 7.65 2.35 16.36
CA ILE A 89 7.97 2.76 14.99
C ILE A 89 9.17 3.71 14.98
N SER A 90 9.16 4.74 15.85
CA SER A 90 10.27 5.69 15.95
C SER A 90 11.57 5.00 16.31
N THR A 91 11.56 4.04 17.24
CA THR A 91 12.74 3.26 17.61
C THR A 91 13.25 2.41 16.46
N ALA A 92 12.37 1.74 15.71
CA ALA A 92 12.75 0.94 14.56
C ALA A 92 13.36 1.79 13.43
N LEU A 93 12.87 3.02 13.24
CA LEU A 93 13.35 3.93 12.20
C LEU A 93 14.68 4.61 12.54
N GLN A 94 15.08 4.69 13.81
CA GLN A 94 16.33 5.35 14.22
C GLN A 94 17.61 4.72 13.62
N GLY A 95 17.54 3.46 13.21
CA GLY A 95 18.67 2.74 12.59
C GLY A 95 18.64 2.73 11.06
N THR A 96 17.67 3.38 10.42
CA THR A 96 17.54 3.39 8.96
C THR A 96 18.21 4.61 8.33
N GLU A 97 18.57 4.49 7.04
CA GLU A 97 19.09 5.63 6.28
C GLU A 97 18.04 6.74 6.19
N GLN A 98 18.40 7.93 6.66
CA GLN A 98 17.48 9.08 6.74
C GLN A 98 17.59 10.03 5.55
N GLU A 99 18.50 9.78 4.62
CA GLU A 99 18.74 10.65 3.48
C GLU A 99 17.61 10.60 2.44
N SER A 100 16.87 9.50 2.41
CA SER A 100 15.72 9.31 1.52
C SER A 100 14.47 8.89 2.28
N GLY A 101 13.29 9.10 1.67
CA GLY A 101 12.01 8.69 2.24
C GLY A 101 11.46 9.63 3.30
N LEU A 102 10.45 9.16 4.04
CA LEU A 102 9.64 9.96 4.97
C LEU A 102 9.89 9.66 6.45
N ALA A 103 10.83 8.76 6.77
CA ALA A 103 11.17 8.43 8.15
C ALA A 103 11.46 9.68 9.03
N PRO A 104 12.16 10.74 8.56
CA PRO A 104 12.38 11.93 9.35
C PRO A 104 11.12 12.68 9.78
N LEU A 105 9.97 12.47 9.12
CA LEU A 105 8.70 13.04 9.59
C LEU A 105 8.27 12.49 10.95
N ILE A 106 8.65 11.24 11.24
CA ILE A 106 8.26 10.52 12.47
C ILE A 106 9.31 10.69 13.56
N ILE A 107 10.60 10.55 13.20
CA ILE A 107 11.68 10.53 14.20
C ILE A 107 12.27 11.91 14.51
N GLY A 108 11.81 12.94 13.84
CA GLY A 108 12.36 14.29 14.00
C GLY A 108 13.69 14.43 13.26
N GLY A 109 13.66 14.94 12.08
CA GLY A 109 14.80 15.18 11.22
C GLY A 109 14.33 15.85 9.95
N GLU A 110 15.25 16.09 9.04
CA GLU A 110 14.93 16.75 7.80
C GLU A 110 15.79 16.21 6.65
N ASN A 111 15.16 15.98 5.51
CA ASN A 111 15.79 15.75 4.22
C ASN A 111 15.05 16.54 3.15
N ASN A 112 15.47 16.49 1.90
CA ASN A 112 14.84 17.26 0.82
C ASN A 112 13.36 16.91 0.63
N TYR A 113 12.96 15.65 0.80
CA TYR A 113 11.58 15.20 0.68
C TYR A 113 10.72 15.72 1.83
N THR A 114 11.19 15.59 3.05
CA THR A 114 10.42 16.02 4.24
C THR A 114 10.31 17.53 4.30
N ARG A 115 11.32 18.28 3.87
CA ARG A 115 11.27 19.75 3.74
C ARG A 115 10.20 20.18 2.76
N PHE A 116 10.08 19.49 1.63
CA PHE A 116 9.05 19.75 0.64
C PHE A 116 7.66 19.33 1.11
N LEU A 117 7.53 18.18 1.76
CA LEU A 117 6.25 17.58 2.10
C LEU A 117 5.64 18.12 3.40
N ARG A 118 6.43 18.42 4.42
CA ARG A 118 5.93 18.85 5.74
C ARG A 118 4.89 19.97 5.66
N PRO A 119 5.13 21.12 5.02
CA PRO A 119 4.14 22.20 4.97
C PRO A 119 2.88 21.82 4.18
N ARG A 120 2.98 20.86 3.26
CA ARG A 120 1.83 20.35 2.48
C ARG A 120 1.01 19.38 3.29
N LEU A 121 1.63 18.51 4.07
CA LEU A 121 0.97 17.61 5.01
C LEU A 121 0.25 18.39 6.11
N GLU A 122 0.86 19.42 6.63
CA GLU A 122 0.23 20.32 7.64
C GLU A 122 -1.05 20.95 7.06
N ARG A 123 -1.04 21.38 5.79
CA ARG A 123 -2.24 21.89 5.13
C ARG A 123 -3.31 20.80 4.96
N LEU A 124 -2.90 19.60 4.54
CA LEU A 124 -3.82 18.47 4.40
C LEU A 124 -4.48 18.14 5.74
N PHE A 125 -3.71 17.99 6.80
CA PHE A 125 -4.24 17.66 8.12
C PHE A 125 -5.11 18.77 8.70
N SER A 126 -4.75 20.04 8.46
CA SER A 126 -5.58 21.18 8.85
C SER A 126 -6.91 21.20 8.12
N ALA A 127 -6.91 20.97 6.80
CA ALA A 127 -8.12 20.92 6.00
C ALA A 127 -9.05 19.77 6.41
N VAL A 128 -8.49 18.57 6.64
CA VAL A 128 -9.27 17.42 7.14
C VAL A 128 -9.85 17.71 8.52
N SER A 129 -9.07 18.32 9.43
CA SER A 129 -9.54 18.69 10.76
C SER A 129 -10.67 19.73 10.72
N ALA A 130 -10.60 20.66 9.77
CA ALA A 130 -11.63 21.66 9.51
C ALA A 130 -12.84 21.12 8.74
N ARG A 131 -12.77 19.86 8.24
CA ARG A 131 -13.78 19.26 7.33
C ARG A 131 -13.96 20.04 6.06
N ASP A 132 -12.90 20.62 5.55
CA ASP A 132 -12.85 21.30 4.26
C ASP A 132 -12.38 20.32 3.19
N ASP A 133 -13.32 19.61 2.59
CA ASP A 133 -13.03 18.56 1.61
C ASP A 133 -12.33 19.13 0.36
N ALA A 134 -12.69 20.33 -0.08
CA ALA A 134 -12.10 20.95 -1.25
C ALA A 134 -10.62 21.27 -1.00
N ALA A 135 -10.29 21.88 0.13
CA ALA A 135 -8.93 22.17 0.52
C ALA A 135 -8.12 20.88 0.79
N ALA A 136 -8.74 19.83 1.33
CA ALA A 136 -8.10 18.55 1.57
C ALA A 136 -7.73 17.87 0.24
N ILE A 137 -8.63 17.84 -0.74
CA ILE A 137 -8.38 17.29 -2.09
C ILE A 137 -7.26 18.07 -2.79
N GLU A 138 -7.30 19.39 -2.74
CA GLU A 138 -6.23 20.24 -3.33
C GLU A 138 -4.88 19.97 -2.68
N ALA A 139 -4.85 19.86 -1.34
CA ALA A 139 -3.61 19.59 -0.61
C ALA A 139 -3.06 18.20 -0.91
N ALA A 140 -3.91 17.17 -0.97
CA ALA A 140 -3.53 15.82 -1.34
C ALA A 140 -2.94 15.76 -2.76
N GLY A 141 -3.56 16.45 -3.73
CA GLY A 141 -3.06 16.53 -5.10
C GLY A 141 -1.67 17.16 -5.22
N LYS A 142 -1.28 18.05 -4.28
CA LYS A 142 0.06 18.65 -4.23
C LYS A 142 1.11 17.75 -3.56
N ILE A 143 0.70 16.66 -2.95
CA ILE A 143 1.54 15.69 -2.27
C ILE A 143 1.75 14.45 -3.15
N ALA A 144 0.70 14.04 -3.88
CA ALA A 144 0.71 12.84 -4.71
C ALA A 144 1.88 12.84 -5.70
N GLY A 145 2.48 11.66 -5.88
CA GLY A 145 3.60 11.45 -6.79
C GLY A 145 4.96 11.94 -6.27
N CYS A 146 5.07 12.38 -5.00
CA CYS A 146 6.32 12.84 -4.44
C CYS A 146 7.12 11.68 -3.82
N GLY A 147 8.29 11.42 -4.37
CA GLY A 147 9.18 10.33 -3.94
C GLY A 147 9.83 9.63 -5.12
N MET A 148 10.75 8.71 -4.84
CA MET A 148 11.41 7.90 -5.86
C MET A 148 10.67 6.57 -6.05
N GLY A 149 10.80 5.99 -7.26
CA GLY A 149 10.30 4.65 -7.58
C GLY A 149 8.88 4.64 -8.18
N LEU A 150 8.38 3.44 -8.43
CA LEU A 150 7.05 3.21 -9.01
C LEU A 150 5.91 3.49 -8.01
N THR A 151 6.20 3.38 -6.72
CA THR A 151 5.31 3.73 -5.61
C THR A 151 5.97 4.85 -4.80
N PRO A 152 5.74 6.11 -5.15
CA PRO A 152 6.31 7.24 -4.41
C PRO A 152 5.91 7.19 -2.92
N SER A 153 6.85 7.47 -2.04
CA SER A 153 6.59 7.37 -0.58
C SER A 153 5.43 8.24 -0.10
N SER A 154 5.12 9.32 -0.82
CA SER A 154 3.94 10.15 -0.53
C SER A 154 2.63 9.45 -0.86
N ASP A 155 2.60 8.61 -1.89
CA ASP A 155 1.40 7.88 -2.28
C ASP A 155 1.10 6.76 -1.28
N ASP A 156 2.13 6.09 -0.78
CA ASP A 156 2.01 5.13 0.31
C ASP A 156 1.50 5.80 1.59
N LEU A 157 2.04 6.98 1.92
CA LEU A 157 1.57 7.78 3.06
C LEU A 157 0.11 8.18 2.91
N LEU A 158 -0.28 8.71 1.75
CA LEU A 158 -1.67 9.11 1.48
C LEU A 158 -2.62 7.91 1.55
N SER A 159 -2.22 6.79 0.96
CA SER A 159 -3.01 5.54 0.98
C SER A 159 -3.21 5.03 2.40
N GLY A 160 -2.15 4.97 3.20
CA GLY A 160 -2.20 4.59 4.61
C GLY A 160 -3.05 5.55 5.45
N TYR A 161 -2.93 6.86 5.20
CA TYR A 161 -3.73 7.88 5.88
C TYR A 161 -5.21 7.75 5.56
N LEU A 162 -5.58 7.62 4.28
CA LEU A 162 -6.98 7.45 3.85
C LEU A 162 -7.58 6.14 4.39
N LEU A 163 -6.83 5.05 4.36
CA LEU A 163 -7.28 3.78 4.94
C LEU A 163 -7.57 3.91 6.43
N THR A 164 -6.64 4.52 7.17
CA THR A 164 -6.80 4.74 8.62
C THR A 164 -8.00 5.63 8.91
N LEU A 165 -8.15 6.74 8.18
CA LEU A 165 -9.29 7.66 8.32
C LEU A 165 -10.61 6.94 8.06
N ARG A 166 -10.69 6.14 6.99
CA ARG A 166 -11.88 5.34 6.67
C ARG A 166 -12.23 4.35 7.77
N LEU A 167 -11.25 3.67 8.34
CA LEU A 167 -11.48 2.72 9.42
C LEU A 167 -11.99 3.41 10.68
N LEU A 168 -11.40 4.56 11.04
CA LEU A 168 -11.85 5.38 12.17
C LEU A 168 -13.29 5.88 11.97
N LEU A 169 -13.62 6.36 10.77
CA LEU A 169 -14.97 6.82 10.45
C LEU A 169 -16.00 5.68 10.50
N ARG A 170 -15.63 4.49 10.04
CA ARG A 170 -16.48 3.29 10.14
C ARG A 170 -16.82 2.99 11.60
N GLN A 171 -15.83 2.95 12.48
CA GLN A 171 -16.05 2.72 13.90
C GLN A 171 -16.96 3.77 14.54
N GLN A 172 -16.86 5.02 14.11
CA GLN A 172 -17.73 6.10 14.61
C GLN A 172 -19.15 6.08 14.05
N GLY A 173 -19.52 5.06 13.27
CA GLY A 173 -20.82 4.97 12.61
C GLY A 173 -21.07 6.02 11.52
N ARG A 174 -20.00 6.68 11.05
CA ARG A 174 -20.05 7.78 10.07
C ARG A 174 -19.65 7.36 8.66
N ALA A 175 -19.45 6.09 8.40
CA ALA A 175 -19.00 5.58 7.10
C ALA A 175 -20.13 5.09 6.21
N GLN A 176 -21.26 5.82 6.16
CA GLN A 176 -22.26 5.65 5.13
C GLN A 176 -22.39 6.97 4.38
N GLY A 177 -21.71 7.08 3.30
CA GLY A 177 -21.75 8.19 2.37
C GLY A 177 -20.84 7.89 1.20
#